data_e890ff7ab4c638b84adc31fade3c7832
#
_entry.id   e890ff7ab4c638b84adc31fade3c7832
#
_cell.length_a   1.000
_cell.length_b   1.000
_cell.length_c   1.000
_cell.angle_alpha   90.00
_cell.angle_beta   90.00
_cell.angle_gamma   90.00
#
_symmetry.space_group_name_H-M   'P 1'
#
loop_
_entity.id
_entity.type
_entity.pdbx_description
1 polymer ?
#
loop_
_entity_poly.entity_id
_entity_poly.type
_entity_poly.pdbx_seq_one_letter_code
_entity_poly.pdbx_strand_id
1 'polypeptide(L)'
;MACSATKLHMTSRETQVPIFINIATTFALSAFALGISSTTHAAEYVARSPANRVALVELYSSEGCNSCPPADQWLSRLGAEAKPDRVVPLALHVDYWDNLGWKDRFGDHRFTLRQQELAGYTNNKVVYTPEIFAGGRELRRWSSGSAFDAAIDKIAAQPSPADIAIKLTSTAARDFDLSTSIKLRQDSKDPLNAYVALYENKLVSNVAAGENGGVTLHHDYVVRRWLGPFALKNGMVQVNEKIALDGIAKDLRADRFGIVAFVQNASSGEVLQVARLPVDH
;
A
#
# COMPACT_ATOMS: atom_id res chain seq x y z
N MET A 1 -31.71 86.80 21.42
CA MET A 1 -32.06 87.20 22.78
C MET A 1 -30.91 86.74 23.68
N ALA A 2 -30.16 87.69 24.06
CA ALA A 2 -29.79 88.10 25.41
C ALA A 2 -28.91 87.11 26.14
N CYS A 3 -27.61 87.41 26.19
CA CYS A 3 -26.92 88.10 27.31
C CYS A 3 -26.80 87.26 28.56
N SER A 4 -25.62 86.98 29.05
CA SER A 4 -24.90 87.88 29.93
C SER A 4 -23.51 87.37 30.28
N ALA A 5 -22.57 88.28 30.27
CA ALA A 5 -21.20 88.09 30.77
C ALA A 5 -21.18 88.28 32.30
N THR A 6 -20.28 87.67 33.01
CA THR A 6 -19.75 88.17 34.26
C THR A 6 -18.29 87.81 34.46
N LYS A 7 -17.56 88.81 34.88
CA LYS A 7 -16.12 89.03 34.98
C LYS A 7 -15.58 88.65 36.37
N LEU A 8 -14.23 88.41 36.41
CA LEU A 8 -13.26 88.67 37.51
C LEU A 8 -13.15 87.58 38.58
N HIS A 9 -11.98 87.11 38.90
CA HIS A 9 -10.85 87.77 39.55
C HIS A 9 -9.55 86.95 39.49
N MET A 10 -8.46 87.69 39.27
CA MET A 10 -7.05 87.23 39.44
C MET A 10 -6.73 87.08 40.93
N THR A 11 -6.05 86.01 41.30
CA THR A 11 -5.09 86.05 42.42
C THR A 11 -3.90 85.08 42.10
N SER A 12 -2.76 85.68 41.98
CA SER A 12 -1.45 85.02 41.88
C SER A 12 -1.11 84.34 43.21
N ARG A 13 -0.64 83.11 43.11
CA ARG A 13 0.23 82.55 44.16
C ARG A 13 1.27 81.66 43.47
N GLU A 14 2.53 82.12 43.61
CA GLU A 14 3.70 81.33 43.42
C GLU A 14 3.70 80.15 44.35
N THR A 15 3.98 78.97 43.82
CA THR A 15 4.46 77.83 44.63
C THR A 15 5.40 76.98 43.83
N GLN A 16 6.47 76.75 44.46
CA GLN A 16 7.69 76.03 44.09
C GLN A 16 7.50 74.73 43.34
N VAL A 17 8.38 74.46 42.35
CA VAL A 17 8.47 73.23 41.59
C VAL A 17 9.36 72.24 42.35
N PRO A 18 8.92 71.02 42.68
CA PRO A 18 9.83 69.97 43.10
C PRO A 18 10.38 69.23 41.86
N ILE A 19 11.67 69.12 41.77
CA ILE A 19 12.42 68.32 40.77
C ILE A 19 12.16 66.87 41.10
N PHE A 20 11.38 66.18 40.27
CA PHE A 20 11.30 64.70 40.28
C PHE A 20 12.33 64.15 39.34
N ILE A 21 13.32 63.47 39.89
CA ILE A 21 14.31 62.63 39.16
C ILE A 21 13.56 61.38 38.67
N ASN A 22 13.31 61.31 37.38
CA ASN A 22 12.78 60.11 36.72
C ASN A 22 13.91 59.11 36.54
N ILE A 23 13.95 58.09 37.39
CA ILE A 23 14.78 56.88 37.18
C ILE A 23 14.04 56.02 36.15
N ALA A 24 14.47 56.06 34.89
CA ALA A 24 14.00 55.18 33.84
C ALA A 24 14.61 53.80 34.06
N THR A 25 13.85 52.93 34.70
CA THR A 25 14.15 51.50 34.78
C THR A 25 13.85 50.84 33.42
N THR A 26 14.86 50.64 32.61
CA THR A 26 14.77 49.84 31.38
C THR A 26 14.60 48.36 31.75
N PHE A 27 13.38 47.85 31.69
CA PHE A 27 13.09 46.43 31.71
C PHE A 27 13.49 45.84 30.33
N ALA A 28 14.65 45.20 30.28
CA ALA A 28 15.01 44.37 29.13
C ALA A 28 14.13 43.13 29.14
N LEU A 29 13.12 43.08 28.25
CA LEU A 29 12.35 41.86 27.93
C LEU A 29 13.27 40.93 27.14
N SER A 30 13.91 40.01 27.85
CA SER A 30 14.55 38.86 27.21
C SER A 30 13.45 37.91 26.69
N ALA A 31 13.12 38.01 25.41
CA ALA A 31 12.29 37.04 24.72
C ALA A 31 13.04 35.70 24.63
N PHE A 32 12.78 34.82 25.57
CA PHE A 32 13.23 33.42 25.52
C PHE A 32 12.38 32.72 24.46
N ALA A 33 12.88 32.68 23.21
CA ALA A 33 12.26 31.88 22.15
C ALA A 33 12.41 30.41 22.51
N LEU A 34 11.36 29.83 23.12
CA LEU A 34 11.23 28.38 23.20
C LEU A 34 11.11 27.86 21.77
N GLY A 35 12.21 27.38 21.22
CA GLY A 35 12.23 26.60 20.00
C GLY A 35 11.43 25.32 20.24
N ILE A 36 10.18 25.28 19.79
CA ILE A 36 9.39 24.06 19.70
C ILE A 36 10.06 23.24 18.60
N SER A 37 10.99 22.37 18.98
CA SER A 37 11.50 21.32 18.09
C SER A 37 10.34 20.38 17.81
N SER A 38 9.65 20.58 16.68
CA SER A 38 8.71 19.61 16.15
C SER A 38 9.49 18.36 15.78
N THR A 39 9.49 17.36 16.65
CA THR A 39 9.96 16.01 16.30
C THR A 39 8.97 15.48 15.26
N THR A 40 9.33 15.56 13.99
CA THR A 40 8.65 14.82 12.93
C THR A 40 8.83 13.34 13.23
N HIS A 41 7.84 12.72 13.87
CA HIS A 41 7.82 11.27 13.98
C HIS A 41 7.66 10.71 12.56
N ALA A 42 8.60 9.84 12.17
CA ALA A 42 8.48 9.06 10.95
C ALA A 42 7.15 8.27 11.01
N ALA A 43 6.30 8.37 9.99
CA ALA A 43 5.07 7.61 9.94
C ALA A 43 5.42 6.11 9.88
N GLU A 44 4.79 5.34 10.76
CA GLU A 44 4.98 3.89 10.85
C GLU A 44 3.65 3.21 10.55
N TYR A 45 3.68 2.26 9.63
CA TYR A 45 2.55 1.43 9.23
C TYR A 45 2.85 -0.02 9.60
N VAL A 46 1.90 -0.72 10.20
CA VAL A 46 2.09 -2.11 10.65
C VAL A 46 0.88 -2.95 10.28
N ALA A 47 1.13 -4.15 9.78
CA ALA A 47 0.12 -5.18 9.61
C ALA A 47 0.62 -6.53 10.13
N ARG A 48 -0.33 -7.37 10.56
CA ARG A 48 -0.08 -8.75 11.00
C ARG A 48 -1.12 -9.66 10.37
N SER A 49 -0.71 -10.88 10.02
CA SER A 49 -1.66 -11.90 9.58
C SER A 49 -2.55 -12.36 10.73
N PRO A 50 -3.83 -12.72 10.44
CA PRO A 50 -4.74 -13.27 11.46
C PRO A 50 -4.40 -14.72 11.82
N ALA A 51 -5.15 -15.26 12.80
CA ALA A 51 -4.96 -16.63 13.27
C ALA A 51 -5.32 -17.70 12.24
N ASN A 52 -6.29 -17.41 11.38
CA ASN A 52 -6.69 -18.26 10.26
C ASN A 52 -5.97 -17.88 8.98
N ARG A 53 -5.97 -18.79 8.02
CA ARG A 53 -5.42 -18.52 6.68
C ARG A 53 -6.22 -17.44 5.97
N VAL A 54 -5.51 -16.61 5.20
CA VAL A 54 -6.07 -15.60 4.30
C VAL A 54 -5.83 -16.06 2.88
N ALA A 55 -6.82 -15.92 2.01
CA ALA A 55 -6.69 -16.30 0.61
C ALA A 55 -5.97 -15.20 -0.18
N LEU A 56 -4.82 -15.52 -0.76
CA LEU A 56 -4.23 -14.71 -1.82
C LEU A 56 -5.00 -14.98 -3.11
N VAL A 57 -5.51 -13.93 -3.75
CA VAL A 57 -6.15 -13.99 -5.07
C VAL A 57 -5.25 -13.28 -6.07
N GLU A 58 -4.71 -14.02 -7.03
CA GLU A 58 -3.83 -13.53 -8.07
C GLU A 58 -4.59 -13.53 -9.40
N LEU A 59 -4.77 -12.36 -9.99
CA LEU A 59 -5.30 -12.18 -11.35
C LEU A 59 -4.13 -11.98 -12.31
N TYR A 60 -3.99 -12.86 -13.29
CA TYR A 60 -3.09 -12.68 -14.42
C TYR A 60 -3.85 -12.03 -15.57
N SER A 61 -3.43 -10.81 -15.95
CA SER A 61 -4.13 -9.91 -16.85
C SER A 61 -3.15 -9.24 -17.84
N SER A 62 -3.67 -8.53 -18.83
CA SER A 62 -2.91 -7.62 -19.68
C SER A 62 -3.82 -6.55 -20.26
N GLU A 63 -3.31 -5.32 -20.41
CA GLU A 63 -4.00 -4.25 -21.12
C GLU A 63 -4.24 -4.60 -22.62
N GLY A 64 -3.43 -5.52 -23.19
CA GLY A 64 -3.58 -6.01 -24.54
C GLY A 64 -4.72 -7.02 -24.76
N CYS A 65 -5.30 -7.56 -23.69
CA CYS A 65 -6.30 -8.62 -23.71
C CYS A 65 -7.73 -8.06 -23.56
N ASN A 66 -8.58 -8.16 -24.59
CA ASN A 66 -9.94 -7.60 -24.56
C ASN A 66 -10.93 -8.33 -23.64
N SER A 67 -10.63 -9.55 -23.23
CA SER A 67 -11.42 -10.31 -22.26
C SER A 67 -11.02 -10.04 -20.79
N CYS A 68 -9.94 -9.26 -20.55
CA CYS A 68 -9.41 -8.98 -19.23
C CYS A 68 -10.16 -7.90 -18.43
N PRO A 69 -10.68 -6.81 -19.02
CA PRO A 69 -11.30 -5.72 -18.26
C PRO A 69 -12.43 -6.13 -17.31
N PRO A 70 -13.32 -7.11 -17.61
CA PRO A 70 -14.28 -7.59 -16.65
C PRO A 70 -13.67 -8.24 -15.40
N ALA A 71 -12.52 -8.93 -15.54
CA ALA A 71 -11.81 -9.54 -14.43
C ALA A 71 -11.08 -8.48 -13.57
N ASP A 72 -10.51 -7.44 -14.19
CA ASP A 72 -9.93 -6.30 -13.49
C ASP A 72 -10.99 -5.59 -12.64
N GLN A 73 -12.15 -5.29 -13.21
CA GLN A 73 -13.28 -4.70 -12.49
C GLN A 73 -13.79 -5.58 -11.35
N TRP A 74 -13.83 -6.89 -11.56
CA TRP A 74 -14.19 -7.85 -10.52
C TRP A 74 -13.15 -7.82 -9.38
N LEU A 75 -11.85 -7.82 -9.69
CA LEU A 75 -10.78 -7.75 -8.68
C LEU A 75 -10.84 -6.45 -7.87
N SER A 76 -11.12 -5.32 -8.52
CA SER A 76 -11.29 -4.01 -7.86
C SER A 76 -12.44 -4.05 -6.86
N ARG A 77 -13.61 -4.60 -7.26
CA ARG A 77 -14.75 -4.77 -6.34
C ARG A 77 -14.41 -5.73 -5.20
N LEU A 78 -13.80 -6.87 -5.51
CA LEU A 78 -13.38 -7.84 -4.50
C LEU A 78 -12.50 -7.19 -3.43
N GLY A 79 -11.51 -6.40 -3.82
CA GLY A 79 -10.61 -5.75 -2.88
C GLY A 79 -11.24 -4.61 -2.08
N ALA A 80 -12.30 -3.96 -2.61
CA ALA A 80 -13.06 -2.94 -1.90
C ALA A 80 -14.06 -3.53 -0.89
N GLU A 81 -14.65 -4.69 -1.19
CA GLU A 81 -15.73 -5.31 -0.41
C GLU A 81 -15.25 -6.37 0.57
N ALA A 82 -14.18 -7.10 0.21
CA ALA A 82 -13.67 -8.18 1.03
C ALA A 82 -12.91 -7.68 2.27
N LYS A 83 -13.09 -8.40 3.37
CA LYS A 83 -12.31 -8.15 4.58
C LYS A 83 -10.84 -8.55 4.32
N PRO A 84 -9.86 -7.69 4.65
CA PRO A 84 -8.44 -7.95 4.43
C PRO A 84 -7.90 -9.19 5.16
N ASP A 85 -8.59 -9.63 6.20
CA ASP A 85 -8.29 -10.84 6.97
C ASP A 85 -8.87 -12.12 6.36
N ARG A 86 -9.57 -12.03 5.21
CA ARG A 86 -10.10 -13.17 4.45
C ARG A 86 -9.50 -13.29 3.06
N VAL A 87 -9.33 -12.16 2.36
CA VAL A 87 -8.91 -12.12 0.95
C VAL A 87 -7.94 -10.97 0.73
N VAL A 88 -6.85 -11.26 0.04
CA VAL A 88 -5.88 -10.27 -0.43
C VAL A 88 -5.77 -10.40 -1.95
N PRO A 89 -6.23 -9.41 -2.73
CA PRO A 89 -6.11 -9.39 -4.19
C PRO A 89 -4.75 -8.86 -4.65
N LEU A 90 -4.25 -9.38 -5.77
CA LEU A 90 -3.14 -8.86 -6.56
C LEU A 90 -3.44 -9.02 -8.05
N ALA A 91 -3.15 -8.00 -8.86
CA ALA A 91 -3.13 -8.06 -10.32
C ALA A 91 -1.69 -8.14 -10.80
N LEU A 92 -1.37 -9.16 -11.58
CA LEU A 92 -0.06 -9.42 -12.17
C LEU A 92 -0.20 -9.35 -13.68
N HIS A 93 0.37 -8.30 -14.29
CA HIS A 93 0.26 -8.10 -15.73
C HIS A 93 1.37 -8.90 -16.45
N VAL A 94 0.94 -9.78 -17.36
CA VAL A 94 1.84 -10.63 -18.15
C VAL A 94 2.32 -9.91 -19.40
N ASP A 95 3.47 -10.31 -19.93
CA ASP A 95 4.13 -9.65 -21.07
C ASP A 95 3.88 -10.31 -22.43
N TYR A 96 3.27 -11.49 -22.48
CA TYR A 96 3.12 -12.23 -23.75
C TYR A 96 2.06 -11.63 -24.72
N TRP A 97 1.32 -10.61 -24.27
CA TRP A 97 0.43 -9.81 -25.11
C TRP A 97 1.12 -8.60 -25.79
N ASP A 98 2.31 -8.20 -25.31
CA ASP A 98 2.97 -6.95 -25.71
C ASP A 98 3.24 -6.84 -27.22
N ASN A 99 3.41 -7.99 -27.90
CA ASN A 99 3.67 -8.04 -29.34
C ASN A 99 2.40 -7.98 -30.22
N LEU A 100 1.20 -7.85 -29.59
CA LEU A 100 -0.08 -7.86 -30.29
C LEU A 100 -0.68 -6.46 -30.48
N GLY A 101 0.19 -5.44 -30.57
CA GLY A 101 -0.17 -4.07 -30.94
C GLY A 101 -0.21 -3.07 -29.78
N TRP A 102 -0.18 -3.51 -28.53
CA TRP A 102 -0.11 -2.66 -27.35
C TRP A 102 0.86 -3.24 -26.33
N LYS A 103 1.83 -2.42 -25.92
CA LYS A 103 2.75 -2.81 -24.83
C LYS A 103 2.17 -2.37 -23.52
N ASP A 104 1.88 -3.34 -22.66
CA ASP A 104 1.39 -3.10 -21.30
C ASP A 104 2.51 -2.53 -20.41
N ARG A 105 2.32 -1.32 -19.90
CA ARG A 105 3.32 -0.66 -19.06
C ARG A 105 3.52 -1.32 -17.69
N PHE A 106 2.61 -2.21 -17.30
CA PHE A 106 2.67 -3.00 -16.08
C PHE A 106 3.14 -4.43 -16.32
N GLY A 107 3.26 -4.83 -17.60
CA GLY A 107 3.71 -6.16 -18.02
C GLY A 107 5.12 -6.47 -17.52
N ASP A 108 5.28 -7.65 -16.91
CA ASP A 108 6.58 -8.13 -16.43
C ASP A 108 6.71 -9.62 -16.70
N HIS A 109 7.80 -10.01 -17.36
CA HIS A 109 8.09 -11.41 -17.70
C HIS A 109 8.09 -12.34 -16.48
N ARG A 110 8.48 -11.83 -15.31
CA ARG A 110 8.42 -12.60 -14.04
C ARG A 110 7.01 -13.04 -13.69
N PHE A 111 5.99 -12.29 -14.09
CA PHE A 111 4.59 -12.66 -13.85
C PHE A 111 4.12 -13.74 -14.82
N THR A 112 4.59 -13.71 -16.08
CA THR A 112 4.39 -14.82 -17.02
C THR A 112 5.00 -16.11 -16.49
N LEU A 113 6.24 -16.06 -15.99
CA LEU A 113 6.91 -17.24 -15.40
C LEU A 113 6.18 -17.74 -14.15
N ARG A 114 5.72 -16.83 -13.27
CA ARG A 114 4.94 -17.19 -12.08
C ARG A 114 3.61 -17.86 -12.43
N GLN A 115 2.91 -17.35 -13.43
CA GLN A 115 1.67 -17.95 -13.93
C GLN A 115 1.91 -19.39 -14.42
N GLN A 116 2.97 -19.59 -15.24
CA GLN A 116 3.37 -20.88 -15.73
C GLN A 116 3.75 -21.85 -14.60
N GLU A 117 4.45 -21.37 -13.59
CA GLU A 117 4.80 -22.15 -12.39
C GLU A 117 3.53 -22.62 -11.67
N LEU A 118 2.58 -21.71 -11.39
CA LEU A 118 1.32 -22.05 -10.71
C LEU A 118 0.47 -23.04 -11.52
N ALA A 119 0.36 -22.85 -12.83
CA ALA A 119 -0.32 -23.78 -13.73
C ALA A 119 0.36 -25.15 -13.72
N GLY A 120 1.69 -25.18 -13.69
CA GLY A 120 2.50 -26.40 -13.66
C GLY A 120 2.21 -27.29 -12.46
N TYR A 121 1.90 -26.75 -11.27
CA TYR A 121 1.56 -27.54 -10.08
C TYR A 121 0.27 -28.36 -10.23
N THR A 122 -0.57 -28.03 -11.19
CA THR A 122 -1.80 -28.79 -11.51
C THR A 122 -1.69 -29.57 -12.82
N ASN A 123 -0.47 -29.77 -13.34
CA ASN A 123 -0.21 -30.35 -14.66
C ASN A 123 -0.89 -29.64 -15.83
N ASN A 124 -1.31 -28.39 -15.64
CA ASN A 124 -1.82 -27.56 -16.71
C ASN A 124 -0.62 -26.92 -17.44
N LYS A 125 -0.51 -27.15 -18.73
CA LYS A 125 0.57 -26.56 -19.56
C LYS A 125 0.13 -25.32 -20.32
N VAL A 126 -1.14 -24.95 -20.19
CA VAL A 126 -1.73 -23.83 -20.90
C VAL A 126 -1.97 -22.71 -19.90
N VAL A 127 -1.42 -21.53 -20.19
CA VAL A 127 -1.72 -20.28 -19.48
C VAL A 127 -2.55 -19.38 -20.41
N TYR A 128 -3.42 -18.57 -19.84
CA TYR A 128 -4.32 -17.68 -20.57
C TYR A 128 -4.64 -16.45 -19.74
N THR A 129 -5.24 -15.44 -20.34
CA THR A 129 -5.77 -14.27 -19.62
C THR A 129 -7.24 -14.04 -19.96
N PRO A 130 -8.05 -13.59 -18.99
CA PRO A 130 -7.73 -13.48 -17.58
C PRO A 130 -7.68 -14.85 -16.90
N GLU A 131 -6.64 -15.14 -16.13
CA GLU A 131 -6.54 -16.36 -15.31
C GLU A 131 -6.43 -15.98 -13.83
N ILE A 132 -7.21 -16.66 -12.97
CA ILE A 132 -7.27 -16.37 -11.54
C ILE A 132 -6.83 -17.58 -10.72
N PHE A 133 -5.95 -17.34 -9.75
CA PHE A 133 -5.57 -18.30 -8.73
C PHE A 133 -6.02 -17.83 -7.35
N ALA A 134 -6.58 -18.73 -6.55
CA ALA A 134 -6.89 -18.51 -5.14
C ALA A 134 -6.07 -19.47 -4.27
N GLY A 135 -5.23 -18.92 -3.38
CA GLY A 135 -4.34 -19.73 -2.54
C GLY A 135 -3.37 -20.61 -3.32
N GLY A 136 -2.96 -20.19 -4.53
CA GLY A 136 -2.07 -20.95 -5.41
C GLY A 136 -2.76 -22.04 -6.26
N ARG A 137 -4.09 -22.07 -6.30
CA ARG A 137 -4.90 -22.99 -7.12
C ARG A 137 -5.75 -22.23 -8.12
N GLU A 138 -5.77 -22.68 -9.39
CA GLU A 138 -6.60 -22.09 -10.43
C GLU A 138 -8.08 -22.09 -10.04
N LEU A 139 -8.74 -20.95 -10.20
CA LEU A 139 -10.15 -20.75 -9.94
C LEU A 139 -10.90 -20.37 -11.22
N ARG A 140 -11.20 -21.34 -12.07
CA ARG A 140 -11.88 -21.13 -13.38
C ARG A 140 -13.24 -20.47 -13.27
N ARG A 141 -13.97 -20.75 -12.18
CA ARG A 141 -15.31 -20.19 -11.94
C ARG A 141 -15.31 -18.96 -11.04
N TRP A 142 -14.29 -18.11 -11.18
CA TRP A 142 -14.08 -16.92 -10.36
C TRP A 142 -15.27 -15.94 -10.42
N SER A 143 -15.96 -15.84 -11.57
CA SER A 143 -17.13 -14.96 -11.74
C SER A 143 -18.42 -15.51 -11.11
N SER A 144 -18.43 -16.77 -10.68
CA SER A 144 -19.54 -17.36 -9.93
C SER A 144 -19.34 -17.08 -8.44
N GLY A 145 -20.15 -16.19 -7.84
CA GLY A 145 -20.03 -15.82 -6.43
C GLY A 145 -19.98 -17.03 -5.50
N SER A 146 -20.91 -18.00 -5.69
CA SER A 146 -20.96 -19.20 -4.84
C SER A 146 -19.71 -20.08 -4.97
N ALA A 147 -19.14 -20.21 -6.17
CA ALA A 147 -17.93 -21.01 -6.37
C ALA A 147 -16.70 -20.31 -5.78
N PHE A 148 -16.64 -18.98 -5.92
CA PHE A 148 -15.62 -18.14 -5.32
C PHE A 148 -15.68 -18.23 -3.78
N ASP A 149 -16.86 -17.97 -3.20
CA ASP A 149 -17.06 -17.99 -1.74
C ASP A 149 -16.69 -19.35 -1.14
N ALA A 150 -17.10 -20.44 -1.78
CA ALA A 150 -16.75 -21.79 -1.32
C ALA A 150 -15.23 -22.04 -1.34
N ALA A 151 -14.50 -21.53 -2.34
CA ALA A 151 -13.05 -21.65 -2.39
C ALA A 151 -12.36 -20.83 -1.28
N ILE A 152 -12.83 -19.60 -1.04
CA ILE A 152 -12.31 -18.73 0.02
C ILE A 152 -12.62 -19.29 1.41
N ASP A 153 -13.86 -19.77 1.62
CA ASP A 153 -14.28 -20.35 2.89
C ASP A 153 -13.43 -21.58 3.26
N LYS A 154 -13.15 -22.43 2.28
CA LYS A 154 -12.27 -23.59 2.47
C LYS A 154 -10.86 -23.21 2.94
N ILE A 155 -10.31 -22.10 2.44
CA ILE A 155 -8.99 -21.58 2.87
C ILE A 155 -9.11 -20.96 4.26
N ALA A 156 -10.07 -20.06 4.45
CA ALA A 156 -10.24 -19.27 5.68
C ALA A 156 -10.67 -20.10 6.91
N ALA A 157 -11.25 -21.29 6.70
CA ALA A 157 -11.58 -22.22 7.78
C ALA A 157 -10.35 -22.90 8.40
N GLN A 158 -9.18 -22.83 7.75
CA GLN A 158 -7.98 -23.49 8.22
C GLN A 158 -7.18 -22.58 9.17
N PRO A 159 -6.62 -23.11 10.28
CA PRO A 159 -5.67 -22.35 11.08
C PRO A 159 -4.41 -22.05 10.25
N SER A 160 -3.86 -20.86 10.43
CA SER A 160 -2.62 -20.50 9.74
C SER A 160 -1.42 -21.25 10.30
N PRO A 161 -0.58 -21.86 9.46
CA PRO A 161 0.66 -22.48 9.90
C PRO A 161 1.81 -21.47 10.10
N ALA A 162 1.60 -20.18 9.76
CA ALA A 162 2.64 -19.15 9.83
C ALA A 162 2.08 -17.80 10.32
N ASP A 163 2.92 -17.05 11.01
CA ASP A 163 2.69 -15.65 11.35
C ASP A 163 3.48 -14.76 10.41
N ILE A 164 2.84 -13.71 9.90
CA ILE A 164 3.45 -12.68 9.05
C ILE A 164 3.28 -11.33 9.73
N ALA A 165 4.35 -10.57 9.85
CA ALA A 165 4.32 -9.18 10.29
C ALA A 165 5.01 -8.31 9.23
N ILE A 166 4.35 -7.22 8.86
CA ILE A 166 4.86 -6.20 7.93
C ILE A 166 4.97 -4.91 8.70
N LYS A 167 6.11 -4.25 8.61
CA LYS A 167 6.34 -2.91 9.12
C LYS A 167 6.94 -2.06 8.00
N LEU A 168 6.35 -0.89 7.79
CA LEU A 168 6.84 0.09 6.83
C LEU A 168 7.01 1.42 7.56
N THR A 169 8.21 1.99 7.51
CA THR A 169 8.55 3.25 8.17
C THR A 169 8.91 4.28 7.11
N SER A 170 8.23 5.42 7.09
CA SER A 170 8.58 6.52 6.19
C SER A 170 9.90 7.15 6.63
N THR A 171 10.86 7.23 5.72
CA THR A 171 12.16 7.90 5.94
C THR A 171 12.26 9.23 5.21
N ALA A 172 11.48 9.39 4.13
CA ALA A 172 11.26 10.63 3.38
C ALA A 172 9.90 10.57 2.69
N ALA A 173 9.50 11.62 1.99
CA ALA A 173 8.18 11.72 1.33
C ALA A 173 7.86 10.54 0.39
N ARG A 174 8.87 9.94 -0.23
CA ARG A 174 8.72 8.83 -1.18
C ARG A 174 9.67 7.66 -0.89
N ASP A 175 10.32 7.66 0.29
CA ASP A 175 11.26 6.63 0.70
C ASP A 175 10.79 5.98 2.00
N PHE A 176 10.91 4.66 2.06
CA PHE A 176 10.45 3.85 3.17
C PHE A 176 11.45 2.74 3.48
N ASP A 177 11.56 2.40 4.76
CA ASP A 177 12.21 1.17 5.21
C ASP A 177 11.13 0.12 5.46
N LEU A 178 11.21 -0.99 4.71
CA LEU A 178 10.33 -2.15 4.83
C LEU A 178 11.03 -3.23 5.65
N SER A 179 10.33 -3.76 6.64
CA SER A 179 10.73 -4.92 7.40
C SER A 179 9.58 -5.92 7.43
N THR A 180 9.80 -7.11 6.92
CA THR A 180 8.81 -8.19 6.89
C THR A 180 9.38 -9.42 7.57
N SER A 181 8.67 -9.96 8.56
CA SER A 181 9.03 -11.21 9.22
C SER A 181 7.96 -12.26 8.99
N ILE A 182 8.40 -13.46 8.64
CA ILE A 182 7.55 -14.65 8.51
C ILE A 182 8.12 -15.73 9.40
N LYS A 183 7.26 -16.31 10.26
CA LYS A 183 7.63 -17.35 11.20
C LYS A 183 6.58 -18.46 11.18
N LEU A 184 7.02 -19.70 10.99
CA LEU A 184 6.16 -20.87 11.14
C LEU A 184 5.76 -21.09 12.58
N ARG A 185 4.53 -21.54 12.80
CA ARG A 185 4.02 -21.98 14.10
C ARG A 185 4.44 -23.42 14.43
N GLN A 186 4.70 -24.21 13.40
CA GLN A 186 5.16 -25.59 13.47
C GLN A 186 6.18 -25.86 12.38
N ASP A 187 7.11 -26.76 12.61
CA ASP A 187 8.10 -27.13 11.61
C ASP A 187 7.43 -27.73 10.36
N SER A 188 7.95 -27.38 9.19
CA SER A 188 7.55 -27.94 7.91
C SER A 188 8.68 -28.80 7.34
N LYS A 189 8.30 -29.94 6.76
CA LYS A 189 9.24 -30.76 5.97
C LYS A 189 9.34 -30.27 4.53
N ASP A 190 8.34 -29.50 4.07
CA ASP A 190 8.32 -28.99 2.71
C ASP A 190 9.17 -27.71 2.61
N PRO A 191 9.81 -27.48 1.45
CA PRO A 191 10.50 -26.24 1.19
C PRO A 191 9.48 -25.11 1.07
N LEU A 192 9.71 -24.01 1.78
CA LEU A 192 8.84 -22.86 1.80
C LEU A 192 9.57 -21.60 1.34
N ASN A 193 8.89 -20.82 0.52
CA ASN A 193 9.36 -19.54 0.01
C ASN A 193 8.45 -18.41 0.47
N ALA A 194 9.05 -17.30 0.87
CA ALA A 194 8.38 -16.05 1.11
C ALA A 194 8.50 -15.14 -0.11
N TYR A 195 7.47 -14.32 -0.29
CA TYR A 195 7.41 -13.28 -1.32
C TYR A 195 6.88 -12.00 -0.71
N VAL A 196 7.33 -10.88 -1.26
CA VAL A 196 6.80 -9.55 -0.91
C VAL A 196 6.49 -8.81 -2.20
N ALA A 197 5.28 -8.25 -2.29
CA ALA A 197 4.84 -7.44 -3.41
C ALA A 197 4.47 -6.04 -2.95
N LEU A 198 4.86 -5.03 -3.72
CA LEU A 198 4.30 -3.69 -3.63
C LEU A 198 3.27 -3.56 -4.75
N TYR A 199 2.04 -3.21 -4.40
CA TYR A 199 0.96 -2.96 -5.35
C TYR A 199 0.53 -1.49 -5.34
N GLU A 200 -0.12 -1.05 -6.43
CA GLU A 200 -0.69 0.30 -6.57
C GLU A 200 -2.16 0.21 -7.00
N ASN A 201 -2.97 1.14 -6.48
CA ASN A 201 -4.40 1.27 -6.77
C ASN A 201 -4.69 2.50 -7.63
N LYS A 202 -5.91 2.57 -8.16
CA LYS A 202 -6.47 3.70 -8.90
C LYS A 202 -5.61 4.10 -10.10
N LEU A 203 -5.07 3.10 -10.79
CA LEU A 203 -4.31 3.30 -12.01
C LEU A 203 -5.27 3.47 -13.20
N VAL A 204 -4.88 4.34 -14.12
CA VAL A 204 -5.67 4.62 -15.34
C VAL A 204 -4.75 4.55 -16.54
N SER A 205 -5.17 3.81 -17.57
CA SER A 205 -4.46 3.68 -18.83
C SER A 205 -5.38 4.00 -20.01
N ASN A 206 -4.96 4.91 -20.89
CA ASN A 206 -5.62 5.17 -22.14
C ASN A 206 -4.95 4.31 -23.22
N VAL A 207 -5.56 3.19 -23.56
CA VAL A 207 -4.99 2.24 -24.51
C VAL A 207 -5.15 2.78 -25.92
N ALA A 208 -4.04 2.98 -26.65
CA ALA A 208 -4.07 3.61 -27.96
C ALA A 208 -4.14 2.60 -29.11
N ALA A 209 -3.83 1.32 -28.88
CA ALA A 209 -3.75 0.31 -29.93
C ALA A 209 -4.05 -1.10 -29.38
N GLY A 210 -3.98 -2.14 -30.22
CA GLY A 210 -4.28 -3.52 -29.85
C GLY A 210 -5.79 -3.74 -29.68
N GLU A 211 -6.17 -4.85 -29.03
CA GLU A 211 -7.57 -5.26 -28.88
C GLU A 211 -8.42 -4.29 -28.05
N ASN A 212 -7.80 -3.56 -27.11
CA ASN A 212 -8.45 -2.54 -26.30
C ASN A 212 -8.20 -1.10 -26.81
N GLY A 213 -7.78 -0.93 -28.07
CA GLY A 213 -7.53 0.39 -28.67
C GLY A 213 -8.72 1.34 -28.52
N GLY A 214 -8.49 2.54 -27.99
CA GLY A 214 -9.51 3.56 -27.70
C GLY A 214 -10.23 3.42 -26.37
N VAL A 215 -9.91 2.40 -25.55
CA VAL A 215 -10.52 2.17 -24.24
C VAL A 215 -9.68 2.80 -23.13
N THR A 216 -10.35 3.41 -22.15
CA THR A 216 -9.72 3.80 -20.88
C THR A 216 -9.91 2.68 -19.86
N LEU A 217 -8.82 2.07 -19.43
CA LEU A 217 -8.80 1.01 -18.43
C LEU A 217 -8.52 1.56 -17.04
N HIS A 218 -9.11 0.92 -16.03
CA HIS A 218 -8.92 1.22 -14.61
C HIS A 218 -8.45 -0.03 -13.91
N HIS A 219 -7.38 0.09 -13.11
CA HIS A 219 -6.77 -1.04 -12.44
C HIS A 219 -6.53 -0.74 -10.96
N ASP A 220 -6.72 -1.77 -10.13
CA ASP A 220 -6.38 -1.78 -8.72
C ASP A 220 -5.52 -3.01 -8.41
N TYR A 221 -4.78 -2.93 -7.30
CA TYR A 221 -3.92 -4.01 -6.79
C TYR A 221 -2.83 -4.46 -7.77
N VAL A 222 -2.43 -3.58 -8.71
CA VAL A 222 -1.40 -3.90 -9.71
C VAL A 222 -0.04 -3.99 -9.06
N VAL A 223 0.62 -5.13 -9.22
CA VAL A 223 1.96 -5.33 -8.67
C VAL A 223 2.97 -4.48 -9.44
N ARG A 224 3.65 -3.58 -8.71
CA ARG A 224 4.68 -2.67 -9.24
C ARG A 224 6.10 -3.13 -8.89
N ARG A 225 6.26 -3.89 -7.80
CA ARG A 225 7.53 -4.51 -7.42
C ARG A 225 7.28 -5.87 -6.80
N TRP A 226 8.10 -6.83 -7.21
CA TRP A 226 8.05 -8.21 -6.74
C TRP A 226 9.41 -8.60 -6.17
N LEU A 227 9.42 -9.14 -4.95
CA LEU A 227 10.60 -9.55 -4.23
C LEU A 227 10.45 -11.02 -3.82
N GLY A 228 11.54 -11.76 -3.94
CA GLY A 228 11.57 -13.20 -3.69
C GLY A 228 11.82 -14.02 -4.95
N PRO A 229 11.85 -15.35 -4.82
CA PRO A 229 11.60 -16.13 -3.60
C PRO A 229 12.69 -15.97 -2.53
N PHE A 230 12.27 -15.92 -1.26
CA PHE A 230 13.16 -15.98 -0.10
C PHE A 230 12.90 -17.28 0.64
N ALA A 231 13.85 -18.22 0.62
CA ALA A 231 13.69 -19.49 1.31
C ALA A 231 13.62 -19.31 2.83
N LEU A 232 12.66 -19.95 3.47
CA LEU A 232 12.60 -20.00 4.93
C LEU A 232 13.71 -20.92 5.45
N LYS A 233 14.48 -20.44 6.44
CA LYS A 233 15.51 -21.20 7.14
C LYS A 233 15.08 -21.41 8.59
N ASN A 234 15.08 -22.65 9.05
CA ASN A 234 14.62 -23.00 10.40
C ASN A 234 13.22 -22.42 10.71
N GLY A 235 12.31 -22.52 9.72
CA GLY A 235 10.93 -22.04 9.87
C GLY A 235 10.76 -20.52 9.88
N MET A 236 11.77 -19.71 9.51
CA MET A 236 11.66 -18.27 9.52
C MET A 236 12.42 -17.59 8.38
N VAL A 237 11.98 -16.40 8.04
CA VAL A 237 12.69 -15.45 7.17
C VAL A 237 12.40 -14.01 7.61
N GLN A 238 13.43 -13.18 7.51
CA GLN A 238 13.34 -11.73 7.68
C GLN A 238 13.76 -11.07 6.36
N VAL A 239 12.89 -10.21 5.83
CA VAL A 239 13.16 -9.42 4.62
C VAL A 239 13.21 -7.96 5.02
N ASN A 240 14.35 -7.30 4.80
CA ASN A 240 14.52 -5.88 5.04
C ASN A 240 14.94 -5.21 3.73
N GLU A 241 14.14 -4.23 3.28
CA GLU A 241 14.32 -3.56 1.99
C GLU A 241 14.13 -2.06 2.13
N LYS A 242 14.90 -1.31 1.37
CA LYS A 242 14.65 0.11 1.14
C LYS A 242 13.73 0.27 -0.06
N ILE A 243 12.62 0.94 0.14
CA ILE A 243 11.61 1.20 -0.88
C ILE A 243 11.70 2.67 -1.28
N ALA A 244 12.37 2.95 -2.38
CA ALA A 244 12.35 4.26 -3.04
C ALA A 244 11.30 4.18 -4.16
N LEU A 245 10.16 4.84 -4.02
CA LEU A 245 9.06 4.76 -5.00
C LEU A 245 9.49 5.23 -6.38
N ASP A 246 10.34 6.26 -6.46
CA ASP A 246 10.88 6.78 -7.73
C ASP A 246 11.77 5.76 -8.46
N GLY A 247 12.40 4.86 -7.72
CA GLY A 247 13.19 3.76 -8.27
C GLY A 247 12.33 2.61 -8.81
N ILE A 248 11.04 2.56 -8.44
CA ILE A 248 10.08 1.56 -8.95
C ILE A 248 9.38 2.14 -10.18
N ALA A 249 8.71 3.28 -10.01
CA ALA A 249 8.08 4.01 -11.09
C ALA A 249 7.90 5.49 -10.69
N LYS A 250 8.22 6.42 -11.59
CA LYS A 250 8.11 7.86 -11.32
C LYS A 250 6.67 8.32 -11.08
N ASP A 251 5.71 7.63 -11.67
CA ASP A 251 4.27 7.90 -11.56
C ASP A 251 3.60 7.19 -10.37
N LEU A 252 4.33 6.30 -9.66
CA LEU A 252 3.81 5.60 -8.49
C LEU A 252 3.48 6.59 -7.39
N ARG A 253 2.27 6.52 -6.85
CA ARG A 253 1.76 7.47 -5.86
C ARG A 253 1.89 6.94 -4.44
N ALA A 254 2.45 7.77 -3.55
CA ALA A 254 2.67 7.42 -2.15
C ALA A 254 1.37 7.28 -1.32
N ASP A 255 0.24 7.76 -1.86
CA ASP A 255 -1.09 7.69 -1.24
C ASP A 255 -1.99 6.57 -1.78
N ARG A 256 -1.45 5.64 -2.61
CA ARG A 256 -2.26 4.62 -3.32
C ARG A 256 -1.59 3.27 -3.43
N PHE A 257 -0.61 2.98 -2.59
CA PHE A 257 0.11 1.72 -2.65
C PHE A 257 -0.09 0.89 -1.38
N GLY A 258 0.33 -0.34 -1.43
CA GLY A 258 0.41 -1.18 -0.25
C GLY A 258 1.42 -2.31 -0.43
N ILE A 259 1.66 -3.00 0.65
CA ILE A 259 2.57 -4.14 0.72
C ILE A 259 1.76 -5.41 0.98
N VAL A 260 2.07 -6.45 0.24
CA VAL A 260 1.59 -7.81 0.49
C VAL A 260 2.79 -8.70 0.75
N ALA A 261 2.74 -9.50 1.80
CA ALA A 261 3.73 -10.53 2.07
C ALA A 261 3.02 -11.88 2.25
N PHE A 262 3.58 -12.93 1.69
CA PHE A 262 3.00 -14.26 1.81
C PHE A 262 4.07 -15.36 1.84
N VAL A 263 3.68 -16.52 2.34
CA VAL A 263 4.49 -17.74 2.34
C VAL A 263 3.80 -18.83 1.54
N GLN A 264 4.58 -19.51 0.70
CA GLN A 264 4.12 -20.50 -0.26
C GLN A 264 4.95 -21.78 -0.13
N ASN A 265 4.29 -22.92 -0.25
CA ASN A 265 4.93 -24.21 -0.42
C ASN A 265 5.51 -24.29 -1.83
N ALA A 266 6.85 -24.44 -1.91
CA ALA A 266 7.58 -24.45 -3.17
C ALA A 266 7.38 -25.74 -3.99
N SER A 267 6.87 -26.80 -3.37
CA SER A 267 6.60 -28.08 -4.06
C SER A 267 5.20 -28.18 -4.63
N SER A 268 4.25 -27.41 -4.08
CA SER A 268 2.81 -27.53 -4.45
C SER A 268 2.20 -26.24 -4.95
N GLY A 269 2.88 -25.11 -4.78
CA GLY A 269 2.33 -23.78 -5.10
C GLY A 269 1.28 -23.28 -4.11
N GLU A 270 0.94 -24.05 -3.06
CA GLU A 270 -0.07 -23.65 -2.09
C GLU A 270 0.41 -22.45 -1.25
N VAL A 271 -0.39 -21.37 -1.22
CA VAL A 271 -0.14 -20.23 -0.34
C VAL A 271 -0.67 -20.55 1.04
N LEU A 272 0.22 -20.57 2.02
CA LEU A 272 -0.06 -20.99 3.39
C LEU A 272 -0.60 -19.86 4.27
N GLN A 273 -0.12 -18.63 4.04
CA GLN A 273 -0.61 -17.42 4.72
C GLN A 273 -0.24 -16.19 3.91
N VAL A 274 -1.03 -15.14 4.06
CA VAL A 274 -0.77 -13.82 3.48
C VAL A 274 -1.14 -12.71 4.47
N ALA A 275 -0.42 -11.60 4.42
CA ALA A 275 -0.76 -10.35 5.09
C ALA A 275 -0.70 -9.19 4.11
N ARG A 276 -1.58 -8.19 4.30
CA ARG A 276 -1.63 -6.96 3.52
C ARG A 276 -1.50 -5.75 4.43
N LEU A 277 -0.66 -4.81 4.05
CA LEU A 277 -0.51 -3.49 4.66
C LEU A 277 -0.88 -2.44 3.60
N PRO A 278 -2.08 -1.85 3.62
CA PRO A 278 -2.40 -0.70 2.79
C PRO A 278 -1.68 0.56 3.31
N VAL A 279 -1.27 1.44 2.40
CA VAL A 279 -0.66 2.76 2.68
C VAL A 279 -1.48 3.84 1.98
N ASP A 280 -2.78 3.63 1.87
CA ASP A 280 -3.75 4.58 1.35
C ASP A 280 -4.26 5.50 2.49
N HIS A 281 -4.34 6.78 2.19
CA HIS A 281 -4.82 7.84 3.09
C HIS A 281 -6.15 8.40 2.60
#